data_307fa74f181319ffad4ed98cb744728f
#
_entry.id   307fa74f181319ffad4ed98cb744728f
#
_cell.length_a   1.000
_cell.length_b   1.000
_cell.length_c   1.000
_cell.angle_alpha   90.00
_cell.angle_beta   90.00
_cell.angle_gamma   90.00
#
_symmetry.space_group_name_H-M   'P 1'
#
loop_
_entity.id
_entity.type
_entity.pdbx_description
1 polymer ?
#
loop_
_entity_poly.entity_id
_entity_poly.type
_entity_poly.pdbx_seq_one_letter_code
_entity_poly.pdbx_strand_id
1 'polypeptide(L)'
;MNVDICNKILKSKDKLVPAIFTQKQIELIEMYISKKTLSNAQKTYLYSKINKKIVALGFMSYEFYINNTNIIEKRVEDAKKILIDVGKRAFVSGSFLYSELYGDIDIFVISNRRKQYRCGKKQYICITESDLKKPMFASAFECSVANFRKSSFEVERKISKLEDNLLAYQIAINDILDKNDPKTLRYLILEYNLIIKNKLLNSYELYNEYNTIKNEIVLVNNLIKKVLLNEYSNRYLYDVLVKFTKKLNKNIKKESANENLKIYYDVLNEIKNESRKSKV
;
A
#
# COMPACT_ATOMS: atom_id res chain seq x y z
N MET A 1 -21.51 8.89 5.61
CA MET A 1 -21.82 9.05 7.05
C MET A 1 -21.57 7.74 7.76
N ASN A 2 -20.94 7.73 8.93
CA ASN A 2 -20.56 6.52 9.66
C ASN A 2 -21.80 5.82 10.28
N VAL A 3 -22.12 4.63 9.77
CA VAL A 3 -23.30 3.85 10.18
C VAL A 3 -23.19 3.38 11.65
N ASP A 4 -21.99 3.00 12.11
CA ASP A 4 -21.79 2.49 13.47
C ASP A 4 -22.00 3.59 14.52
N ILE A 5 -21.49 4.80 14.24
CA ILE A 5 -21.76 5.97 15.12
C ILE A 5 -23.24 6.32 15.10
N CYS A 6 -23.89 6.31 13.93
CA CYS A 6 -25.33 6.54 13.83
C CYS A 6 -26.12 5.54 14.68
N ASN A 7 -25.79 4.25 14.60
CA ASN A 7 -26.43 3.22 15.42
C ASN A 7 -26.22 3.42 16.93
N LYS A 8 -24.99 3.85 17.34
CA LYS A 8 -24.72 4.22 18.75
C LYS A 8 -25.56 5.43 19.19
N ILE A 9 -25.68 6.44 18.32
CA ILE A 9 -26.51 7.62 18.57
C ILE A 9 -27.97 7.19 18.77
N LEU A 10 -28.51 6.36 17.90
CA LEU A 10 -29.90 5.89 18.00
C LEU A 10 -30.16 5.08 19.27
N LYS A 11 -29.20 4.21 19.67
CA LYS A 11 -29.28 3.48 20.94
C LYS A 11 -29.24 4.36 22.19
N SER A 12 -28.62 5.53 22.08
CA SER A 12 -28.45 6.47 23.20
C SER A 12 -29.26 7.74 23.02
N LYS A 13 -30.31 7.75 22.18
CA LYS A 13 -31.06 8.92 21.79
C LYS A 13 -31.63 9.72 23.01
N ASP A 14 -32.14 9.02 24.02
CA ASP A 14 -32.71 9.62 25.18
C ASP A 14 -31.71 10.45 26.01
N LYS A 15 -30.41 10.12 25.92
CA LYS A 15 -29.34 10.86 26.58
C LYS A 15 -28.79 12.01 25.71
N LEU A 16 -28.99 11.92 24.40
CA LEU A 16 -28.42 12.85 23.42
C LEU A 16 -29.41 13.94 22.98
N VAL A 17 -30.70 13.75 23.23
CA VAL A 17 -31.77 14.73 22.96
C VAL A 17 -32.19 15.35 24.26
N PRO A 18 -32.31 16.70 24.33
CA PRO A 18 -31.99 17.70 23.30
C PRO A 18 -30.52 18.17 23.30
N ALA A 19 -29.68 17.66 24.19
CA ALA A 19 -28.35 18.22 24.48
C ALA A 19 -27.44 18.34 23.25
N ILE A 20 -27.42 17.32 22.41
CA ILE A 20 -26.53 17.24 21.23
C ILE A 20 -27.34 17.24 19.93
N PHE A 21 -28.43 16.48 19.88
CA PHE A 21 -29.31 16.38 18.73
C PHE A 21 -30.72 16.82 19.05
N THR A 22 -31.42 17.41 18.07
CA THR A 22 -32.86 17.60 18.14
C THR A 22 -33.58 16.32 17.73
N GLN A 23 -34.85 16.19 18.14
CA GLN A 23 -35.67 15.05 17.75
C GLN A 23 -35.75 14.89 16.22
N LYS A 24 -35.92 16.00 15.47
CA LYS A 24 -35.91 16.00 13.99
C LYS A 24 -34.58 15.49 13.39
N GLN A 25 -33.44 15.74 14.06
CA GLN A 25 -32.13 15.25 13.62
C GLN A 25 -32.01 13.73 13.81
N ILE A 26 -32.55 13.22 14.92
CA ILE A 26 -32.60 11.76 15.19
C ILE A 26 -33.47 11.06 14.14
N GLU A 27 -34.66 11.61 13.85
CA GLU A 27 -35.56 11.07 12.82
C GLU A 27 -34.87 10.99 11.44
N LEU A 28 -34.10 12.02 11.07
CA LEU A 28 -33.33 12.00 9.83
C LEU A 28 -32.21 10.94 9.82
N ILE A 29 -31.55 10.72 10.97
CA ILE A 29 -30.56 9.64 11.12
C ILE A 29 -31.26 8.27 10.98
N GLU A 30 -32.41 8.09 11.62
CA GLU A 30 -33.22 6.86 11.50
C GLU A 30 -33.64 6.58 10.05
N MET A 31 -34.14 7.60 9.35
CA MET A 31 -34.49 7.49 7.92
C MET A 31 -33.28 7.09 7.06
N TYR A 32 -32.11 7.69 7.33
CA TYR A 32 -30.88 7.36 6.60
C TYR A 32 -30.44 5.90 6.82
N ILE A 33 -30.43 5.45 8.08
CA ILE A 33 -30.04 4.08 8.44
C ILE A 33 -31.03 3.06 7.86
N SER A 34 -32.33 3.37 7.92
CA SER A 34 -33.41 2.52 7.38
C SER A 34 -33.53 2.58 5.85
N LYS A 35 -32.63 3.34 5.16
CA LYS A 35 -32.62 3.53 3.70
C LYS A 35 -33.92 4.11 3.14
N LYS A 36 -34.68 4.87 3.95
CA LYS A 36 -35.87 5.59 3.49
C LYS A 36 -35.50 6.74 2.57
N THR A 37 -36.38 7.07 1.63
CA THR A 37 -36.18 8.17 0.70
C THR A 37 -36.14 9.51 1.44
N LEU A 38 -35.06 10.26 1.25
CA LEU A 38 -34.86 11.61 1.75
C LEU A 38 -35.06 12.63 0.62
N SER A 39 -35.73 13.75 0.91
CA SER A 39 -35.78 14.90 0.01
C SER A 39 -34.37 15.52 -0.17
N ASN A 40 -34.19 16.32 -1.22
CA ASN A 40 -32.92 17.01 -1.44
C ASN A 40 -32.53 17.95 -0.29
N ALA A 41 -33.51 18.69 0.27
CA ALA A 41 -33.29 19.54 1.42
C ALA A 41 -32.87 18.74 2.65
N GLN A 42 -33.50 17.58 2.92
CA GLN A 42 -33.13 16.67 4.00
C GLN A 42 -31.73 16.11 3.82
N LYS A 43 -31.36 15.69 2.60
CA LYS A 43 -29.98 15.23 2.28
C LYS A 43 -28.96 16.34 2.55
N THR A 44 -29.21 17.55 2.04
CA THR A 44 -28.33 18.69 2.24
C THR A 44 -28.14 18.97 3.73
N TYR A 45 -29.23 19.03 4.51
CA TYR A 45 -29.17 19.26 5.96
C TYR A 45 -28.44 18.12 6.69
N LEU A 46 -28.72 16.87 6.34
CA LEU A 46 -28.06 15.70 6.91
C LEU A 46 -26.53 15.77 6.73
N TYR A 47 -26.06 16.03 5.50
CA TYR A 47 -24.63 16.06 5.21
C TYR A 47 -23.93 17.35 5.69
N SER A 48 -24.58 18.50 5.65
CA SER A 48 -23.97 19.78 6.02
C SER A 48 -23.96 20.05 7.53
N LYS A 49 -24.98 19.60 8.27
CA LYS A 49 -25.14 19.88 9.69
C LYS A 49 -25.01 18.65 10.57
N ILE A 50 -25.79 17.60 10.31
CA ILE A 50 -25.81 16.41 11.17
C ILE A 50 -24.50 15.64 11.07
N ASN A 51 -23.98 15.45 9.86
CA ASN A 51 -22.72 14.74 9.68
C ASN A 51 -21.54 15.39 10.41
N LYS A 52 -21.52 16.72 10.55
CA LYS A 52 -20.49 17.40 11.34
C LYS A 52 -20.51 16.98 12.81
N LYS A 53 -21.69 16.84 13.41
CA LYS A 53 -21.84 16.36 14.79
C LYS A 53 -21.42 14.90 14.93
N ILE A 54 -21.79 14.06 13.94
CA ILE A 54 -21.40 12.64 13.90
C ILE A 54 -19.88 12.49 13.80
N VAL A 55 -19.22 13.30 12.96
CA VAL A 55 -17.76 13.32 12.83
C VAL A 55 -17.12 13.78 14.15
N ALA A 56 -17.65 14.84 14.80
CA ALA A 56 -17.14 15.30 16.10
C ALA A 56 -17.24 14.22 17.19
N LEU A 57 -18.39 13.52 17.27
CA LEU A 57 -18.54 12.37 18.18
C LEU A 57 -17.60 11.22 17.82
N GLY A 58 -17.30 11.03 16.55
CA GLY A 58 -16.30 10.08 16.07
C GLY A 58 -14.91 10.38 16.60
N PHE A 59 -14.48 11.65 16.57
CA PHE A 59 -13.19 12.06 17.15
C PHE A 59 -13.09 11.73 18.64
N MET A 60 -14.18 11.82 19.37
CA MET A 60 -14.22 11.49 20.81
C MET A 60 -14.27 9.97 21.08
N SER A 61 -14.73 9.17 20.14
CA SER A 61 -14.99 7.73 20.34
C SER A 61 -13.96 6.80 19.68
N TYR A 62 -13.08 7.34 18.85
CA TYR A 62 -11.99 6.56 18.22
C TYR A 62 -10.63 6.98 18.78
N GLU A 63 -9.80 5.99 19.09
CA GLU A 63 -8.38 6.20 19.27
C GLU A 63 -7.70 6.18 17.89
N PHE A 64 -6.77 7.12 17.67
CA PHE A 64 -5.99 7.18 16.46
C PHE A 64 -4.50 7.03 16.76
N TYR A 65 -3.82 6.28 15.91
CA TYR A 65 -2.40 5.99 16.00
C TYR A 65 -1.69 6.58 14.79
N ILE A 66 -0.67 7.40 15.07
CA ILE A 66 0.19 8.00 14.05
C ILE A 66 1.49 7.20 14.08
N ASN A 67 1.72 6.42 13.03
CA ASN A 67 2.80 5.43 12.99
C ASN A 67 4.12 5.98 12.42
N ASN A 68 4.22 7.29 12.14
CA ASN A 68 5.45 7.90 11.65
C ASN A 68 5.47 9.42 11.90
N THR A 69 6.67 9.98 12.10
CA THR A 69 6.87 11.43 12.31
C THR A 69 6.93 12.23 11.02
N ASN A 70 7.15 11.59 9.87
CA ASN A 70 7.24 12.26 8.56
C ASN A 70 5.89 12.55 7.91
N ILE A 71 4.80 12.48 8.69
CA ILE A 71 3.44 12.78 8.23
C ILE A 71 3.16 14.27 8.39
N ILE A 72 2.63 14.89 7.36
CA ILE A 72 2.22 16.30 7.37
C ILE A 72 1.05 16.48 8.34
N GLU A 73 1.20 17.32 9.35
CA GLU A 73 0.22 17.49 10.45
C GLU A 73 -1.21 17.73 9.95
N LYS A 74 -1.38 18.63 8.99
CA LYS A 74 -2.71 18.89 8.38
C LYS A 74 -3.34 17.62 7.78
N ARG A 75 -2.53 16.69 7.26
CA ARG A 75 -3.00 15.43 6.67
C ARG A 75 -3.48 14.43 7.72
N VAL A 76 -2.94 14.51 8.94
CA VAL A 76 -3.39 13.69 10.07
C VAL A 76 -4.87 13.93 10.35
N GLU A 77 -5.29 15.19 10.43
CA GLU A 77 -6.69 15.52 10.70
C GLU A 77 -7.64 15.09 9.57
N ASP A 78 -7.20 15.22 8.32
CA ASP A 78 -7.97 14.76 7.18
C ASP A 78 -8.05 13.21 7.15
N ALA A 79 -6.97 12.52 7.49
CA ALA A 79 -6.94 11.05 7.60
C ALA A 79 -7.89 10.57 8.72
N LYS A 80 -7.89 11.22 9.89
CA LYS A 80 -8.83 10.90 10.99
C LYS A 80 -10.29 11.02 10.53
N LYS A 81 -10.65 12.10 9.81
CA LYS A 81 -12.01 12.28 9.26
C LYS A 81 -12.38 11.13 8.30
N ILE A 82 -11.44 10.75 7.42
CA ILE A 82 -11.63 9.62 6.50
C ILE A 82 -11.88 8.34 7.28
N LEU A 83 -11.08 8.05 8.32
CA LEU A 83 -11.21 6.84 9.13
C LEU A 83 -12.54 6.78 9.89
N ILE A 84 -13.03 7.93 10.39
CA ILE A 84 -14.36 8.03 11.00
C ILE A 84 -15.44 7.68 9.97
N ASP A 85 -15.34 8.23 8.75
CA ASP A 85 -16.32 7.94 7.68
C ASP A 85 -16.30 6.46 7.25
N VAL A 86 -15.14 5.80 7.27
CA VAL A 86 -15.01 4.36 6.99
C VAL A 86 -15.73 3.52 8.04
N GLY A 87 -15.65 3.87 9.32
CA GLY A 87 -16.35 3.21 10.42
C GLY A 87 -15.94 1.77 10.71
N LYS A 88 -14.79 1.33 10.20
CA LYS A 88 -14.20 0.00 10.38
C LYS A 88 -12.74 0.15 10.76
N ARG A 89 -12.11 -0.94 11.21
CA ARG A 89 -10.65 -0.98 11.39
C ARG A 89 -9.98 -0.68 10.05
N ALA A 90 -9.26 0.43 9.99
CA ALA A 90 -8.66 0.94 8.77
C ALA A 90 -7.46 1.83 9.06
N PHE A 91 -6.61 2.02 8.05
CA PHE A 91 -5.53 3.00 8.09
C PHE A 91 -5.43 3.73 6.74
N VAL A 92 -4.96 4.95 6.79
CA VAL A 92 -4.63 5.78 5.62
C VAL A 92 -3.13 5.79 5.48
N SER A 93 -2.61 5.62 4.27
CA SER A 93 -1.19 5.66 3.95
C SER A 93 -0.94 6.26 2.57
N GLY A 94 0.30 6.19 2.09
CA GLY A 94 0.70 6.65 0.77
C GLY A 94 1.09 8.13 0.71
N SER A 95 1.40 8.62 -0.49
CA SER A 95 1.92 9.97 -0.72
C SER A 95 1.02 11.09 -0.20
N PHE A 96 -0.26 10.84 -0.06
CA PHE A 96 -1.19 11.77 0.60
C PHE A 96 -0.70 12.24 1.97
N LEU A 97 -0.07 11.37 2.75
CA LEU A 97 0.34 11.70 4.11
C LEU A 97 1.63 12.53 4.19
N TYR A 98 2.56 12.36 3.24
CA TYR A 98 3.91 12.92 3.35
C TYR A 98 4.36 13.74 2.14
N SER A 99 3.55 13.84 1.09
CA SER A 99 3.87 14.67 -0.09
C SER A 99 2.82 15.76 -0.29
N GLU A 100 3.27 16.95 -0.67
CA GLU A 100 2.35 18.03 -1.03
C GLU A 100 1.55 17.68 -2.29
N LEU A 101 2.21 17.04 -3.25
CA LEU A 101 1.58 16.54 -4.47
C LEU A 101 1.24 15.06 -4.32
N TYR A 102 -0.03 14.73 -4.46
CA TYR A 102 -0.53 13.35 -4.43
C TYR A 102 -1.65 13.13 -5.45
N GLY A 103 -1.66 11.94 -6.05
CA GLY A 103 -2.67 11.55 -7.04
C GLY A 103 -3.94 10.99 -6.41
N ASP A 104 -3.78 10.19 -5.35
CA ASP A 104 -4.83 9.46 -4.67
C ASP A 104 -4.59 9.36 -3.16
N ILE A 105 -5.59 8.83 -2.47
CA ILE A 105 -5.57 8.61 -1.02
C ILE A 105 -5.80 7.11 -0.81
N ASP A 106 -4.76 6.41 -0.39
CA ASP A 106 -4.83 4.98 -0.11
C ASP A 106 -5.44 4.72 1.26
N ILE A 107 -6.58 4.03 1.28
CA ILE A 107 -7.34 3.68 2.47
C ILE A 107 -7.40 2.15 2.57
N PHE A 108 -6.67 1.60 3.51
CA PHE A 108 -6.63 0.17 3.77
C PHE A 108 -7.68 -0.19 4.82
N VAL A 109 -8.61 -1.06 4.46
CA VAL A 109 -9.70 -1.49 5.34
C VAL A 109 -9.51 -2.96 5.70
N ILE A 110 -9.43 -3.27 6.98
CA ILE A 110 -9.34 -4.65 7.45
C ILE A 110 -10.69 -5.34 7.23
N SER A 111 -10.68 -6.41 6.46
CA SER A 111 -11.88 -7.14 6.01
C SER A 111 -11.57 -8.62 5.79
N ASN A 112 -12.58 -9.46 5.88
CA ASN A 112 -12.47 -10.90 5.58
C ASN A 112 -12.37 -11.21 4.08
N ARG A 113 -12.61 -10.21 3.21
CA ARG A 113 -12.56 -10.36 1.76
C ARG A 113 -11.69 -9.26 1.16
N ARG A 114 -10.80 -9.65 0.26
CA ARG A 114 -10.02 -8.72 -0.55
C ARG A 114 -10.92 -8.08 -1.60
N LYS A 115 -10.91 -6.76 -1.64
CA LYS A 115 -11.63 -5.97 -2.63
C LYS A 115 -10.92 -4.63 -2.82
N GLN A 116 -10.93 -4.12 -4.03
CA GLN A 116 -10.43 -2.79 -4.32
C GLN A 116 -11.51 -2.02 -5.09
N TYR A 117 -11.71 -0.76 -4.72
CA TYR A 117 -12.62 0.14 -5.42
C TYR A 117 -12.20 1.59 -5.20
N ARG A 118 -12.63 2.47 -6.09
CA ARG A 118 -12.28 3.89 -6.09
C ARG A 118 -13.53 4.76 -5.96
N CYS A 119 -13.41 5.85 -5.20
CA CYS A 119 -14.43 6.89 -5.09
C CYS A 119 -13.74 8.26 -5.13
N GLY A 120 -13.79 8.93 -6.28
CA GLY A 120 -13.02 10.14 -6.53
C GLY A 120 -11.50 9.89 -6.39
N LYS A 121 -10.83 10.68 -5.56
CA LYS A 121 -9.41 10.48 -5.23
C LYS A 121 -9.16 9.38 -4.19
N LYS A 122 -10.18 8.85 -3.53
CA LYS A 122 -10.04 7.84 -2.49
C LYS A 122 -10.01 6.44 -3.11
N GLN A 123 -8.93 5.70 -2.84
CA GLN A 123 -8.76 4.31 -3.22
C GLN A 123 -8.92 3.44 -1.98
N TYR A 124 -9.94 2.59 -1.98
CA TYR A 124 -10.22 1.67 -0.88
C TYR A 124 -9.65 0.30 -1.21
N ILE A 125 -8.77 -0.19 -0.35
CA ILE A 125 -8.06 -1.46 -0.49
C ILE A 125 -8.45 -2.32 0.70
N CYS A 126 -9.38 -3.25 0.50
CA CYS A 126 -9.78 -4.20 1.54
C CYS A 126 -8.73 -5.32 1.61
N ILE A 127 -8.13 -5.47 2.77
CA ILE A 127 -7.10 -6.46 3.07
C ILE A 127 -7.50 -7.32 4.28
N THR A 128 -6.95 -8.51 4.39
CA THR A 128 -7.13 -9.35 5.57
C THR A 128 -6.09 -9.02 6.64
N GLU A 129 -6.33 -9.44 7.88
CA GLU A 129 -5.36 -9.29 8.97
C GLU A 129 -4.00 -9.93 8.62
N SER A 130 -4.02 -11.07 7.95
CA SER A 130 -2.80 -11.75 7.50
C SER A 130 -2.03 -10.97 6.42
N ASP A 131 -2.70 -10.14 5.63
CA ASP A 131 -2.02 -9.35 4.62
C ASP A 131 -1.09 -8.29 5.23
N LEU A 132 -1.36 -7.83 6.47
CA LEU A 132 -0.46 -6.89 7.18
C LEU A 132 0.95 -7.45 7.42
N LYS A 133 1.12 -8.78 7.36
CA LYS A 133 2.44 -9.42 7.45
C LYS A 133 3.24 -9.32 6.15
N LYS A 134 2.60 -9.05 5.03
CA LYS A 134 3.27 -8.91 3.74
C LYS A 134 4.06 -7.60 3.67
N PRO A 135 5.28 -7.60 3.12
CA PRO A 135 6.17 -6.44 3.14
C PRO A 135 5.53 -5.14 2.66
N MET A 136 4.76 -5.16 1.58
CA MET A 136 4.14 -3.96 1.02
C MET A 136 3.09 -3.35 1.95
N PHE A 137 2.23 -4.17 2.56
CA PHE A 137 1.20 -3.68 3.48
C PHE A 137 1.79 -3.30 4.85
N ALA A 138 2.80 -4.03 5.31
CA ALA A 138 3.56 -3.68 6.51
C ALA A 138 4.26 -2.33 6.32
N SER A 139 4.95 -2.12 5.20
CA SER A 139 5.57 -0.85 4.82
C SER A 139 4.56 0.31 4.81
N ALA A 140 3.37 0.10 4.23
CA ALA A 140 2.30 1.08 4.21
C ALA A 140 1.78 1.40 5.63
N PHE A 141 1.66 0.40 6.50
CA PHE A 141 1.20 0.58 7.87
C PHE A 141 2.22 1.36 8.73
N GLU A 142 3.53 1.12 8.57
CA GLU A 142 4.59 1.81 9.32
C GLU A 142 4.68 3.32 9.03
N CYS A 143 4.03 3.81 7.96
CA CYS A 143 3.83 5.24 7.73
C CYS A 143 2.35 5.50 7.43
N SER A 144 1.54 5.51 8.50
CA SER A 144 0.09 5.62 8.39
C SER A 144 -0.54 6.36 9.55
N VAL A 145 -1.78 6.78 9.35
CA VAL A 145 -2.73 7.13 10.40
C VAL A 145 -3.76 6.01 10.47
N ALA A 146 -3.90 5.37 11.63
CA ALA A 146 -4.76 4.20 11.83
C ALA A 146 -5.76 4.42 12.97
N ASN A 147 -6.91 3.73 12.94
CA ASN A 147 -7.88 3.68 14.05
C ASN A 147 -7.80 2.37 14.86
N PHE A 148 -6.67 1.68 14.78
CA PHE A 148 -6.36 0.49 15.58
C PHE A 148 -4.85 0.35 15.77
N ARG A 149 -4.46 -0.30 16.86
CA ARG A 149 -3.06 -0.68 17.10
C ARG A 149 -2.70 -1.91 16.28
N LYS A 150 -1.50 -1.90 15.74
CA LYS A 150 -0.89 -3.08 15.15
C LYS A 150 -0.60 -4.09 16.26
N SER A 151 -1.11 -5.31 16.11
CA SER A 151 -0.58 -6.44 16.89
C SER A 151 0.87 -6.69 16.48
N SER A 152 1.74 -7.06 17.43
CA SER A 152 3.10 -7.47 17.11
C SER A 152 3.06 -8.71 16.21
N PHE A 153 3.56 -8.59 15.00
CA PHE A 153 3.76 -9.73 14.09
C PHE A 153 5.06 -9.54 13.31
N GLU A 154 5.70 -10.62 13.02
CA GLU A 154 6.86 -10.61 12.10
C GLU A 154 6.38 -10.41 10.66
N VAL A 155 7.10 -9.57 9.95
CA VAL A 155 6.88 -9.39 8.51
C VAL A 155 7.33 -10.65 7.79
N GLU A 156 6.49 -11.18 6.92
CA GLU A 156 6.83 -12.34 6.10
C GLU A 156 8.00 -11.98 5.19
N ARG A 157 9.13 -12.68 5.37
CA ARG A 157 10.29 -12.57 4.46
C ARG A 157 10.12 -13.44 3.21
N LYS A 158 8.97 -14.10 3.07
CA LYS A 158 8.73 -14.99 1.95
C LYS A 158 8.61 -14.18 0.68
N ILE A 159 9.58 -14.35 -0.18
CA ILE A 159 9.63 -13.79 -1.50
C ILE A 159 8.74 -14.61 -2.44
N SER A 160 8.26 -13.95 -3.47
CA SER A 160 7.52 -14.58 -4.57
C SER A 160 8.37 -15.67 -5.23
N LYS A 161 7.77 -16.51 -6.07
CA LYS A 161 8.53 -17.44 -6.88
C LYS A 161 9.51 -16.68 -7.76
N LEU A 162 10.69 -17.25 -7.99
CA LEU A 162 11.74 -16.62 -8.81
C LEU A 162 11.21 -16.17 -10.18
N GLU A 163 10.39 -16.99 -10.82
CA GLU A 163 9.81 -16.69 -12.13
C GLU A 163 8.92 -15.44 -12.12
N ASP A 164 8.13 -15.27 -11.05
CA ASP A 164 7.27 -14.09 -10.88
C ASP A 164 8.10 -12.82 -10.63
N ASN A 165 9.19 -12.96 -9.85
CA ASN A 165 10.12 -11.86 -9.60
C ASN A 165 10.86 -11.46 -10.87
N LEU A 166 11.34 -12.43 -11.67
CA LEU A 166 12.01 -12.14 -12.94
C LEU A 166 11.10 -11.37 -13.90
N LEU A 167 9.81 -11.71 -13.95
CA LEU A 167 8.83 -10.96 -14.74
C LEU A 167 8.62 -9.52 -14.21
N ALA A 168 8.53 -9.37 -12.90
CA ALA A 168 8.39 -8.04 -12.28
C ALA A 168 9.63 -7.17 -12.53
N TYR A 169 10.83 -7.72 -12.42
CA TYR A 169 12.08 -7.02 -12.73
C TYR A 169 12.15 -6.62 -14.20
N GLN A 170 11.72 -7.52 -15.10
CA GLN A 170 11.68 -7.24 -16.54
C GLN A 170 10.71 -6.07 -16.85
N ILE A 171 9.54 -6.03 -16.19
CA ILE A 171 8.59 -4.93 -16.33
C ILE A 171 9.24 -3.62 -15.84
N ALA A 172 9.88 -3.63 -14.67
CA ALA A 172 10.53 -2.44 -14.12
C ALA A 172 11.64 -1.90 -15.06
N ILE A 173 12.46 -2.79 -15.62
CA ILE A 173 13.52 -2.42 -16.57
C ILE A 173 12.92 -1.82 -17.85
N ASN A 174 11.89 -2.46 -18.42
CA ASN A 174 11.21 -1.95 -19.62
C ASN A 174 10.59 -0.57 -19.37
N ASP A 175 9.89 -0.39 -18.22
CA ASP A 175 9.30 0.89 -17.87
C ASP A 175 10.37 2.00 -17.79
N ILE A 176 11.56 1.72 -17.23
CA ILE A 176 12.67 2.68 -17.17
C ILE A 176 13.18 3.03 -18.56
N LEU A 177 13.42 2.01 -19.41
CA LEU A 177 13.93 2.20 -20.77
C LEU A 177 12.93 2.96 -21.66
N ASP A 178 11.64 2.71 -21.48
CA ASP A 178 10.56 3.38 -22.20
C ASP A 178 10.18 4.73 -21.56
N LYS A 179 10.89 5.16 -20.50
CA LYS A 179 10.63 6.39 -19.72
C LYS A 179 9.22 6.43 -19.09
N ASN A 180 8.67 5.28 -18.80
CA ASN A 180 7.43 5.12 -18.04
C ASN A 180 7.71 5.16 -16.52
N ASP A 181 6.63 5.25 -15.71
CA ASP A 181 6.74 5.16 -14.25
C ASP A 181 6.91 3.69 -13.80
N PRO A 182 8.11 3.25 -13.35
CA PRO A 182 8.38 1.84 -13.04
C PRO A 182 7.80 1.42 -11.68
N LYS A 183 6.48 1.42 -11.53
CA LYS A 183 5.79 1.13 -10.25
C LYS A 183 6.20 -0.20 -9.62
N THR A 184 6.50 -1.20 -10.44
CA THR A 184 6.98 -2.53 -10.00
C THR A 184 8.35 -2.46 -9.31
N LEU A 185 9.14 -1.42 -9.56
CA LEU A 185 10.44 -1.19 -8.90
C LEU A 185 10.31 -1.08 -7.37
N ARG A 186 9.17 -0.60 -6.85
CA ARG A 186 8.93 -0.51 -5.41
C ARG A 186 9.02 -1.85 -4.70
N TYR A 187 8.58 -2.93 -5.35
CA TYR A 187 8.69 -4.30 -4.82
C TYR A 187 10.15 -4.73 -4.73
N LEU A 188 10.95 -4.49 -5.78
CA LEU A 188 12.39 -4.78 -5.78
C LEU A 188 13.13 -4.02 -4.67
N ILE A 189 12.80 -2.74 -4.45
CA ILE A 189 13.42 -1.93 -3.39
C ILE A 189 13.10 -2.51 -2.01
N LEU A 190 11.84 -2.87 -1.77
CA LEU A 190 11.45 -3.50 -0.51
C LEU A 190 12.15 -4.84 -0.31
N GLU A 191 12.16 -5.68 -1.33
CA GLU A 191 12.79 -6.98 -1.33
C GLU A 191 14.30 -6.86 -1.04
N TYR A 192 14.99 -5.97 -1.75
CA TYR A 192 16.42 -5.68 -1.51
C TYR A 192 16.69 -5.26 -0.06
N ASN A 193 15.90 -4.32 0.47
CA ASN A 193 16.12 -3.85 1.84
C ASN A 193 15.83 -4.94 2.88
N LEU A 194 14.79 -5.76 2.67
CA LEU A 194 14.47 -6.87 3.57
C LEU A 194 15.54 -7.98 3.55
N ILE A 195 16.02 -8.37 2.36
CA ILE A 195 16.94 -9.48 2.20
C ILE A 195 18.36 -9.07 2.54
N ILE A 196 18.83 -7.98 1.95
CA ILE A 196 20.24 -7.58 2.02
C ILE A 196 20.52 -6.73 3.25
N LYS A 197 19.62 -5.79 3.59
CA LYS A 197 19.81 -4.87 4.71
C LYS A 197 19.08 -5.30 5.99
N ASN A 198 18.29 -6.37 5.94
CA ASN A 198 17.43 -6.83 7.04
C ASN A 198 16.54 -5.71 7.63
N LYS A 199 16.06 -4.82 6.76
CA LYS A 199 15.27 -3.64 7.14
C LYS A 199 13.98 -3.56 6.34
N LEU A 200 12.83 -3.42 7.04
CA LEU A 200 11.58 -3.02 6.40
C LEU A 200 11.59 -1.49 6.24
N LEU A 201 11.50 -1.02 5.00
CA LEU A 201 11.26 0.40 4.72
C LEU A 201 9.79 0.73 4.98
N ASN A 202 9.50 1.84 5.65
CA ASN A 202 8.15 2.40 5.65
C ASN A 202 7.84 3.07 4.30
N SER A 203 6.56 3.40 4.04
CA SER A 203 6.15 3.92 2.73
C SER A 203 6.78 5.28 2.36
N TYR A 204 7.17 6.09 3.34
CA TYR A 204 7.91 7.34 3.11
C TYR A 204 9.36 7.08 2.70
N GLU A 205 10.07 6.20 3.41
CA GLU A 205 11.44 5.79 3.04
C GLU A 205 11.46 5.12 1.66
N LEU A 206 10.48 4.23 1.40
CA LEU A 206 10.30 3.59 0.10
C LEU A 206 10.07 4.60 -1.03
N TYR A 207 9.26 5.63 -0.79
CA TYR A 207 9.01 6.70 -1.76
C TYR A 207 10.29 7.46 -2.08
N ASN A 208 11.11 7.78 -1.07
CA ASN A 208 12.37 8.50 -1.27
C ASN A 208 13.40 7.65 -2.03
N GLU A 209 13.61 6.38 -1.63
CA GLU A 209 14.51 5.47 -2.38
C GLU A 209 14.03 5.28 -3.83
N TYR A 210 12.73 5.09 -4.03
CA TYR A 210 12.15 4.97 -5.37
C TYR A 210 12.45 6.19 -6.24
N ASN A 211 12.23 7.41 -5.73
CA ASN A 211 12.49 8.63 -6.50
C ASN A 211 13.97 8.83 -6.81
N THR A 212 14.88 8.30 -6.00
CA THR A 212 16.31 8.35 -6.22
C THR A 212 16.75 7.45 -7.37
N ILE A 213 16.15 6.25 -7.50
CA ILE A 213 16.68 5.23 -8.42
C ILE A 213 15.79 4.92 -9.63
N LYS A 214 14.56 5.45 -9.69
CA LYS A 214 13.58 5.09 -10.73
C LYS A 214 14.03 5.39 -12.18
N ASN A 215 15.00 6.27 -12.37
CA ASN A 215 15.54 6.62 -13.68
C ASN A 215 16.97 6.08 -13.90
N GLU A 216 17.51 5.33 -12.93
CA GLU A 216 18.91 4.91 -12.88
C GLU A 216 19.04 3.41 -13.16
N ILE A 217 19.00 3.01 -14.43
CA ILE A 217 19.01 1.59 -14.84
C ILE A 217 20.20 0.81 -14.25
N VAL A 218 21.37 1.44 -14.11
CA VAL A 218 22.55 0.78 -13.54
C VAL A 218 22.33 0.45 -12.06
N LEU A 219 21.73 1.35 -11.29
CA LEU A 219 21.39 1.11 -9.89
C LEU A 219 20.36 0.00 -9.76
N VAL A 220 19.32 0.02 -10.59
CA VAL A 220 18.27 -1.02 -10.60
C VAL A 220 18.87 -2.39 -10.94
N ASN A 221 19.71 -2.48 -11.95
CA ASN A 221 20.40 -3.71 -12.31
C ASN A 221 21.28 -4.25 -11.16
N ASN A 222 21.96 -3.37 -10.43
CA ASN A 222 22.74 -3.76 -9.26
C ASN A 222 21.86 -4.29 -8.11
N LEU A 223 20.67 -3.72 -7.89
CA LEU A 223 19.72 -4.23 -6.90
C LEU A 223 19.22 -5.64 -7.30
N ILE A 224 18.80 -5.82 -8.55
CA ILE A 224 18.33 -7.11 -9.08
C ILE A 224 19.43 -8.18 -8.90
N LYS A 225 20.65 -7.88 -9.31
CA LYS A 225 21.79 -8.78 -9.19
C LYS A 225 22.02 -9.23 -7.75
N LYS A 226 22.04 -8.27 -6.82
CA LYS A 226 22.26 -8.56 -5.39
C LYS A 226 21.12 -9.42 -4.80
N VAL A 227 19.87 -9.13 -5.11
CA VAL A 227 18.73 -9.93 -4.65
C VAL A 227 18.82 -11.35 -5.20
N LEU A 228 19.04 -11.52 -6.51
CA LEU A 228 19.11 -12.83 -7.14
C LEU A 228 20.21 -13.71 -6.56
N LEU A 229 21.41 -13.16 -6.36
CA LEU A 229 22.56 -13.93 -5.86
C LEU A 229 22.48 -14.26 -4.37
N ASN A 230 21.75 -13.47 -3.57
CA ASN A 230 21.63 -13.71 -2.14
C ASN A 230 20.42 -14.56 -1.75
N GLU A 231 19.34 -14.51 -2.54
CA GLU A 231 18.08 -15.16 -2.17
C GLU A 231 17.96 -16.60 -2.67
N TYR A 232 18.59 -16.91 -3.80
CA TYR A 232 18.42 -18.21 -4.45
C TYR A 232 19.72 -19.00 -4.52
N SER A 233 19.63 -20.31 -4.34
CA SER A 233 20.81 -21.16 -4.54
C SER A 233 21.32 -21.07 -5.98
N ASN A 234 22.64 -21.05 -6.17
CA ASN A 234 23.28 -20.89 -7.47
C ASN A 234 22.78 -21.90 -8.52
N ARG A 235 22.55 -23.15 -8.12
CA ARG A 235 22.03 -24.18 -9.02
C ARG A 235 20.63 -23.88 -9.52
N TYR A 236 19.71 -23.58 -8.62
CA TYR A 236 18.32 -23.27 -8.97
C TYR A 236 18.24 -21.99 -9.81
N LEU A 237 18.95 -20.94 -9.38
CA LEU A 237 19.00 -19.66 -10.08
C LEU A 237 19.54 -19.85 -11.51
N TYR A 238 20.61 -20.63 -11.69
CA TYR A 238 21.20 -20.93 -12.99
C TYR A 238 20.20 -21.61 -13.94
N ASP A 239 19.52 -22.68 -13.47
CA ASP A 239 18.58 -23.44 -14.27
C ASP A 239 17.37 -22.59 -14.72
N VAL A 240 16.85 -21.75 -13.83
CA VAL A 240 15.73 -20.86 -14.14
C VAL A 240 16.17 -19.74 -15.08
N LEU A 241 17.30 -19.08 -14.83
CA LEU A 241 17.79 -17.98 -15.68
C LEU A 241 18.12 -18.43 -17.10
N VAL A 242 18.69 -19.63 -17.29
CA VAL A 242 18.95 -20.17 -18.64
C VAL A 242 17.65 -20.35 -19.43
N LYS A 243 16.57 -20.83 -18.78
CA LYS A 243 15.27 -20.97 -19.44
C LYS A 243 14.63 -19.60 -19.71
N PHE A 244 14.73 -18.70 -18.76
CA PHE A 244 14.15 -17.37 -18.86
C PHE A 244 14.82 -16.54 -19.97
N THR A 245 16.15 -16.50 -20.03
CA THR A 245 16.90 -15.78 -21.07
C THR A 245 16.65 -16.36 -22.47
N LYS A 246 16.54 -17.69 -22.62
CA LYS A 246 16.15 -18.32 -23.89
C LYS A 246 14.75 -17.90 -24.35
N LYS A 247 13.79 -17.79 -23.42
CA LYS A 247 12.43 -17.33 -23.71
C LYS A 247 12.42 -15.85 -24.09
N LEU A 248 13.14 -15.02 -23.37
CA LEU A 248 13.29 -13.59 -23.69
C LEU A 248 13.88 -13.41 -25.08
N ASN A 249 15.01 -14.06 -25.41
CA ASN A 249 15.65 -13.95 -26.72
C ASN A 249 14.72 -14.29 -27.90
N LYS A 250 13.77 -15.22 -27.73
CA LYS A 250 12.79 -15.55 -28.77
C LYS A 250 11.75 -14.46 -28.99
N ASN A 251 11.43 -13.68 -27.95
CA ASN A 251 10.35 -12.70 -27.95
C ASN A 251 10.82 -11.28 -28.30
N ILE A 252 12.12 -11.05 -28.43
CA ILE A 252 12.72 -9.74 -28.53
C ILE A 252 13.11 -9.42 -29.96
N LYS A 253 12.43 -8.44 -30.56
CA LYS A 253 12.70 -7.90 -31.90
C LYS A 253 13.39 -6.53 -31.90
N LYS A 254 13.83 -5.98 -30.75
CA LYS A 254 14.35 -4.61 -30.63
C LYS A 254 15.70 -4.52 -29.91
N GLU A 255 16.49 -3.47 -30.22
CA GLU A 255 17.79 -3.17 -29.58
C GLU A 255 17.75 -2.96 -28.06
N SER A 256 16.67 -2.41 -27.52
CA SER A 256 16.40 -2.30 -26.07
C SER A 256 16.45 -3.64 -25.31
N ALA A 257 16.36 -4.70 -26.03
CA ALA A 257 16.39 -6.07 -25.57
C ALA A 257 17.77 -6.56 -25.09
N ASN A 258 18.83 -6.04 -25.67
CA ASN A 258 20.18 -6.45 -25.30
C ASN A 258 20.55 -5.93 -23.89
N GLU A 259 20.13 -4.76 -23.50
CA GLU A 259 20.35 -4.24 -22.15
C GLU A 259 19.55 -5.00 -21.10
N ASN A 260 18.29 -5.36 -21.42
CA ASN A 260 17.44 -6.17 -20.56
C ASN A 260 18.00 -7.55 -20.25
N LEU A 261 18.67 -8.16 -21.23
CA LEU A 261 19.29 -9.46 -21.07
C LEU A 261 20.64 -9.41 -20.38
N LYS A 262 21.34 -8.29 -20.47
CA LYS A 262 22.69 -8.12 -19.96
C LYS A 262 22.78 -8.46 -18.48
N ILE A 263 21.85 -7.97 -17.66
CA ILE A 263 21.85 -8.24 -16.23
C ILE A 263 21.75 -9.75 -15.92
N TYR A 264 20.92 -10.48 -16.64
CA TYR A 264 20.75 -11.93 -16.42
C TYR A 264 21.95 -12.71 -16.89
N TYR A 265 22.62 -12.28 -17.97
CA TYR A 265 23.89 -12.87 -18.38
C TYR A 265 25.03 -12.57 -17.40
N ASP A 266 25.07 -11.36 -16.81
CA ASP A 266 26.06 -11.02 -15.79
C ASP A 266 25.90 -11.91 -14.56
N VAL A 267 24.65 -12.16 -14.09
CA VAL A 267 24.37 -13.10 -13.00
C VAL A 267 24.80 -14.52 -13.36
N LEU A 268 24.46 -15.00 -14.56
CA LEU A 268 24.86 -16.33 -15.02
C LEU A 268 26.38 -16.52 -15.07
N ASN A 269 27.13 -15.50 -15.51
CA ASN A 269 28.58 -15.52 -15.55
C ASN A 269 29.18 -15.55 -14.14
N GLU A 270 28.61 -14.82 -13.19
CA GLU A 270 29.05 -14.80 -11.79
C GLU A 270 28.88 -16.18 -11.15
N ILE A 271 27.73 -16.82 -11.30
CA ILE A 271 27.48 -18.18 -10.81
C ILE A 271 28.50 -19.19 -11.40
N LYS A 272 28.82 -19.08 -12.70
CA LYS A 272 29.84 -19.96 -13.34
C LYS A 272 31.23 -19.74 -12.75
N ASN A 273 31.59 -18.48 -12.48
CA ASN A 273 32.91 -18.14 -11.93
C ASN A 273 33.07 -18.63 -10.47
N GLU A 274 32.03 -18.52 -9.65
CA GLU A 274 32.02 -19.07 -8.29
C GLU A 274 32.13 -20.61 -8.30
N SER A 275 31.41 -21.26 -9.20
CA SER A 275 31.47 -22.73 -9.34
C SER A 275 32.86 -23.24 -9.78
N ARG A 276 33.67 -22.42 -10.45
CA ARG A 276 35.05 -22.73 -10.81
C ARG A 276 35.99 -22.55 -9.63
N LYS A 277 35.81 -21.50 -8.81
CA LYS A 277 36.61 -21.22 -7.61
C LYS A 277 36.44 -22.28 -6.52
N SER A 278 35.27 -22.90 -6.42
CA SER A 278 34.98 -23.94 -5.43
C SER A 278 35.55 -25.34 -5.84
N LYS A 279 36.14 -25.46 -7.03
CA LYS A 279 36.75 -26.69 -7.55
C LYS A 279 38.29 -26.66 -7.57
N VAL A 280 38.89 -25.55 -7.15
CA VAL A 280 40.33 -25.37 -6.90
C VAL A 280 40.57 -25.34 -5.37
#